data_0d5c8fed0f37545d85a7450ff5413f76
#
_entry.id   0d5c8fed0f37545d85a7450ff5413f76
#
_cell.length_a   1.000
_cell.length_b   1.000
_cell.length_c   1.000
_cell.angle_alpha   90.00
_cell.angle_beta   90.00
_cell.angle_gamma   90.00
#
_symmetry.space_group_name_H-M   'P 1'
#
loop_
_entity.id
_entity.type
_entity.pdbx_description
1 polymer ?
#
loop_
_entity_poly.entity_id
_entity_poly.type
_entity_poly.pdbx_seq_one_letter_code
_entity_poly.pdbx_strand_id
1 'polypeptide(L)'
;MLTTLCVLASLLGCQHLPIEGFTDVQSQIVHQARIQGVPPHIALAVAEQESRFKPTAVSKGNYGIMQVQLGTARRFGFTGTAKELLDPNTNIKYGIAVLAHCYKKYAFDLMSLGCYNGAITFNSTYIREVLNKSKKYQLMLK
;
A
#
# COMPACT_ATOMS: atom_id res chain seq x y z
N MET A 1 2.57 28.24 5.97
CA MET A 1 3.04 27.66 7.25
C MET A 1 3.27 26.14 7.24
N LEU A 2 2.66 25.40 6.32
CA LEU A 2 2.89 23.94 6.19
C LEU A 2 4.27 23.56 5.61
N THR A 3 4.91 24.44 4.86
CA THR A 3 6.20 24.18 4.21
C THR A 3 7.39 24.16 5.15
N THR A 4 7.35 24.88 6.26
CA THR A 4 8.48 24.98 7.21
C THR A 4 8.56 23.77 8.14
N LEU A 5 7.42 23.16 8.49
CA LEU A 5 7.39 21.92 9.28
C LEU A 5 7.90 20.70 8.49
N CYS A 6 7.64 20.66 7.19
CA CYS A 6 8.10 19.59 6.31
C CYS A 6 9.62 19.61 6.07
N VAL A 7 10.26 20.78 6.09
CA VAL A 7 11.71 20.91 5.89
C VAL A 7 12.49 20.44 7.12
N LEU A 8 11.97 20.66 8.33
CA LEU A 8 12.56 20.14 9.56
C LEU A 8 12.28 18.63 9.75
N ALA A 9 11.14 18.14 9.26
CA ALA A 9 10.78 16.74 9.32
C ALA A 9 11.44 15.88 8.22
N SER A 10 12.04 16.47 7.18
CA SER A 10 12.80 15.72 6.19
C SER A 10 14.09 15.12 6.76
N LEU A 11 14.59 15.63 7.90
CA LEU A 11 15.67 15.01 8.67
C LEU A 11 15.19 13.88 9.60
N LEU A 12 13.87 13.77 9.85
CA LEU A 12 13.25 12.78 10.73
C LEU A 12 12.17 11.93 10.04
N GLY A 13 12.05 12.04 8.70
CA GLY A 13 11.06 11.30 7.91
C GLY A 13 9.65 11.87 8.01
N CYS A 14 9.33 12.87 7.19
CA CYS A 14 7.98 13.41 6.97
C CYS A 14 6.92 12.32 6.65
N GLN A 15 7.39 11.12 6.36
CA GLN A 15 6.63 9.92 6.00
C GLN A 15 5.80 9.33 7.16
N HIS A 16 6.08 9.75 8.39
CA HIS A 16 5.51 9.14 9.60
C HIS A 16 4.55 10.06 10.37
N LEU A 17 4.23 11.23 9.82
CA LEU A 17 3.27 12.13 10.49
C LEU A 17 1.88 11.49 10.54
N PRO A 18 1.28 11.42 11.76
CA PRO A 18 -0.08 10.89 11.90
C PRO A 18 -1.08 11.71 11.10
N ILE A 19 -2.02 11.04 10.48
CA ILE A 19 -3.17 11.68 9.82
C ILE A 19 -4.37 11.48 10.73
N GLU A 20 -5.08 12.54 11.03
CA GLU A 20 -6.26 12.49 11.89
C GLU A 20 -7.28 11.47 11.36
N GLY A 21 -7.80 10.62 12.25
CA GLY A 21 -8.75 9.56 11.92
C GLY A 21 -8.13 8.28 11.37
N PHE A 22 -6.79 8.23 11.23
CA PHE A 22 -6.08 7.04 10.75
C PHE A 22 -5.10 6.51 11.79
N THR A 23 -4.88 5.20 11.81
CA THR A 23 -3.81 4.58 12.59
C THR A 23 -2.44 4.93 12.01
N ASP A 24 -1.36 4.68 12.76
CA ASP A 24 0.01 4.91 12.27
C ASP A 24 0.30 4.12 10.98
N VAL A 25 -0.12 2.86 10.92
CA VAL A 25 0.03 2.01 9.72
C VAL A 25 -0.76 2.60 8.54
N GLN A 26 -1.98 3.02 8.76
CA GLN A 26 -2.80 3.64 7.72
C GLN A 26 -2.22 4.96 7.23
N SER A 27 -1.71 5.79 8.14
CA SER A 27 -1.02 7.04 7.80
C SER A 27 0.22 6.79 6.94
N GLN A 28 1.02 5.78 7.27
CA GLN A 28 2.17 5.36 6.46
C GLN A 28 1.76 4.94 5.05
N ILE A 29 0.67 4.17 4.93
CA ILE A 29 0.14 3.75 3.62
C ILE A 29 -0.27 4.97 2.80
N VAL A 30 -0.99 5.92 3.40
CA VAL A 30 -1.41 7.16 2.71
C VAL A 30 -0.20 7.96 2.23
N HIS A 31 0.80 8.16 3.08
CA HIS A 31 2.01 8.89 2.71
C HIS A 31 2.78 8.19 1.58
N GLN A 32 2.98 6.89 1.70
CA GLN A 32 3.70 6.12 0.69
C GLN A 32 2.94 6.07 -0.64
N ALA A 33 1.61 5.94 -0.60
CA ALA A 33 0.78 6.00 -1.80
C ALA A 33 0.90 7.35 -2.52
N ARG A 34 0.87 8.46 -1.79
CA ARG A 34 1.06 9.80 -2.35
C ARG A 34 2.44 9.97 -2.99
N ILE A 35 3.50 9.49 -2.33
CA ILE A 35 4.87 9.54 -2.87
C ILE A 35 4.98 8.76 -4.18
N GLN A 36 4.33 7.61 -4.28
CA GLN A 36 4.45 6.73 -5.45
C GLN A 36 3.33 6.91 -6.49
N GLY A 37 2.44 7.88 -6.31
CA GLY A 37 1.38 8.20 -7.28
C GLY A 37 0.24 7.18 -7.33
N VAL A 38 -0.03 6.49 -6.23
CA VAL A 38 -1.16 5.58 -6.09
C VAL A 38 -2.30 6.29 -5.37
N PRO A 39 -3.57 6.12 -5.79
CA PRO A 39 -4.70 6.65 -5.04
C PRO A 39 -4.71 6.14 -3.59
N PRO A 40 -4.60 7.00 -2.55
CA PRO A 40 -4.47 6.54 -1.17
C PRO A 40 -5.64 5.69 -0.67
N HIS A 41 -6.87 6.01 -1.08
CA HIS A 41 -8.05 5.24 -0.71
C HIS A 41 -8.01 3.81 -1.26
N ILE A 42 -7.44 3.61 -2.44
CA ILE A 42 -7.23 2.27 -3.03
C ILE A 42 -6.11 1.53 -2.27
N ALA A 43 -5.00 2.19 -1.99
CA ALA A 43 -3.90 1.57 -1.23
C ALA A 43 -4.36 1.07 0.14
N LEU A 44 -5.15 1.86 0.87
CA LEU A 44 -5.76 1.47 2.14
C LEU A 44 -6.69 0.27 1.98
N ALA A 45 -7.54 0.29 0.97
CA ALA A 45 -8.47 -0.81 0.70
C ALA A 45 -7.75 -2.12 0.33
N VAL A 46 -6.66 -2.04 -0.42
CA VAL A 46 -5.80 -3.20 -0.72
C VAL A 46 -5.20 -3.76 0.57
N ALA A 47 -4.58 -2.92 1.40
CA ALA A 47 -3.99 -3.36 2.67
C ALA A 47 -5.02 -3.99 3.61
N GLU A 48 -6.23 -3.44 3.68
CA GLU A 48 -7.32 -4.02 4.46
C GLU A 48 -7.75 -5.38 3.90
N GLN A 49 -7.87 -5.50 2.58
CA GLN A 49 -8.22 -6.75 1.91
C GLN A 49 -7.15 -7.83 2.12
N GLU A 50 -5.89 -7.47 2.02
CA GLU A 50 -4.77 -8.41 2.11
C GLU A 50 -4.54 -8.95 3.52
N SER A 51 -4.59 -8.11 4.54
CA SER A 51 -4.16 -8.49 5.88
C SER A 51 -4.97 -7.88 7.02
N ARG A 52 -5.96 -7.02 6.75
CA ARG A 52 -6.59 -6.14 7.74
C ARG A 52 -5.55 -5.31 8.51
N PHE A 53 -4.56 -4.80 7.79
CA PHE A 53 -3.44 -4.01 8.33
C PHE A 53 -2.54 -4.76 9.32
N LYS A 54 -2.53 -6.11 9.30
CA LYS A 54 -1.76 -6.91 10.25
C LYS A 54 -0.31 -7.09 9.77
N PRO A 55 0.70 -6.50 10.47
CA PRO A 55 2.10 -6.58 10.03
C PRO A 55 2.67 -8.00 10.02
N THR A 56 2.17 -8.87 10.90
CA THR A 56 2.65 -10.24 11.06
C THR A 56 1.95 -11.26 10.15
N ALA A 57 1.05 -10.82 9.28
CA ALA A 57 0.31 -11.71 8.41
C ALA A 57 1.25 -12.44 7.42
N VAL A 58 1.13 -13.75 7.37
CA VAL A 58 1.84 -14.61 6.40
C VAL A 58 0.85 -15.61 5.85
N SER A 59 0.70 -15.67 4.53
CA SER A 59 -0.20 -16.60 3.87
C SER A 59 0.35 -17.02 2.50
N LYS A 60 0.56 -18.31 2.30
CA LYS A 60 0.98 -18.89 1.01
C LYS A 60 2.19 -18.17 0.37
N GLY A 61 3.19 -17.82 1.19
CA GLY A 61 4.38 -17.12 0.71
C GLY A 61 4.21 -15.62 0.46
N ASN A 62 3.09 -15.05 0.91
CA ASN A 62 2.84 -13.62 0.92
C ASN A 62 3.04 -13.07 2.34
N TYR A 63 3.66 -11.91 2.47
CA TYR A 63 4.15 -11.37 3.74
C TYR A 63 3.57 -9.99 4.05
N GLY A 64 3.15 -9.82 5.29
CA GLY A 64 2.87 -8.53 5.92
C GLY A 64 1.59 -7.84 5.46
N ILE A 65 1.55 -6.55 5.73
CA ILE A 65 0.38 -5.67 5.55
C ILE A 65 -0.16 -5.73 4.11
N MET A 66 0.73 -5.69 3.13
CA MET A 66 0.39 -5.67 1.70
C MET A 66 0.46 -7.06 1.04
N GLN A 67 0.75 -8.12 1.81
CA GLN A 67 0.87 -9.49 1.32
C GLN A 67 1.79 -9.60 0.09
N VAL A 68 3.03 -9.14 0.23
CA VAL A 68 4.02 -9.13 -0.84
C VAL A 68 4.83 -10.43 -0.84
N GLN A 69 5.02 -11.02 -2.01
CA GLN A 69 5.94 -12.16 -2.18
C GLN A 69 7.40 -11.68 -2.17
N LEU A 70 8.29 -12.46 -1.55
CA LEU A 70 9.71 -12.13 -1.47
C LEU A 70 10.34 -11.93 -2.86
N GLY A 71 10.04 -12.83 -3.80
CA GLY A 71 10.54 -12.71 -5.18
C GLY A 71 10.04 -11.46 -5.90
N THR A 72 8.80 -11.05 -5.61
CA THR A 72 8.24 -9.80 -6.15
C THR A 72 8.95 -8.58 -5.54
N ALA A 73 9.11 -8.53 -4.22
CA ALA A 73 9.83 -7.44 -3.56
C ALA A 73 11.27 -7.29 -4.11
N ARG A 74 11.95 -8.40 -4.35
CA ARG A 74 13.31 -8.41 -4.94
C ARG A 74 13.35 -7.80 -6.33
N ARG A 75 12.35 -8.03 -7.16
CA ARG A 75 12.27 -7.36 -8.48
C ARG A 75 12.14 -5.85 -8.38
N PHE A 76 11.65 -5.34 -7.26
CA PHE A 76 11.55 -3.91 -6.96
C PHE A 76 12.72 -3.37 -6.13
N GLY A 77 13.80 -4.16 -5.97
CA GLY A 77 15.03 -3.72 -5.33
C GLY A 77 15.19 -4.10 -3.86
N PHE A 78 14.29 -4.91 -3.29
CA PHE A 78 14.44 -5.42 -1.93
C PHE A 78 15.58 -6.44 -1.87
N THR A 79 16.50 -6.27 -0.90
CA THR A 79 17.67 -7.15 -0.73
C THR A 79 17.64 -7.94 0.57
N GLY A 80 16.63 -7.73 1.43
CA GLY A 80 16.53 -8.36 2.74
C GLY A 80 15.91 -9.77 2.71
N THR A 81 15.66 -10.27 3.90
CA THR A 81 15.04 -11.57 4.17
C THR A 81 13.51 -11.48 4.22
N ALA A 82 12.83 -12.63 4.19
CA ALA A 82 11.38 -12.69 4.41
C ALA A 82 10.95 -12.10 5.76
N LYS A 83 11.77 -12.28 6.81
CA LYS A 83 11.53 -11.69 8.14
C LYS A 83 11.59 -10.16 8.09
N GLU A 84 12.57 -9.62 7.40
CA GLU A 84 12.70 -8.16 7.22
C GLU A 84 11.58 -7.57 6.36
N LEU A 85 11.01 -8.36 5.44
CA LEU A 85 9.85 -7.95 4.65
C LEU A 85 8.57 -7.79 5.50
N LEU A 86 8.54 -8.33 6.71
CA LEU A 86 7.43 -8.13 7.67
C LEU A 86 7.50 -6.77 8.38
N ASP A 87 8.63 -6.07 8.34
CA ASP A 87 8.69 -4.70 8.87
C ASP A 87 7.63 -3.82 8.18
N PRO A 88 6.78 -3.11 8.95
CA PRO A 88 5.66 -2.35 8.38
C PRO A 88 6.09 -1.35 7.30
N ASN A 89 7.11 -0.55 7.56
CA ASN A 89 7.61 0.44 6.60
C ASN A 89 8.13 -0.20 5.32
N THR A 90 8.92 -1.25 5.47
CA THR A 90 9.47 -2.02 4.35
C THR A 90 8.36 -2.66 3.53
N ASN A 91 7.42 -3.31 4.19
CA ASN A 91 6.30 -3.99 3.52
C ASN A 91 5.42 -3.02 2.73
N ILE A 92 5.05 -1.91 3.35
CA ILE A 92 4.24 -0.86 2.71
C ILE A 92 4.99 -0.27 1.52
N LYS A 93 6.28 0.05 1.66
CA LYS A 93 7.09 0.59 0.56
C LYS A 93 7.05 -0.32 -0.67
N TYR A 94 7.34 -1.59 -0.50
CA TYR A 94 7.39 -2.54 -1.63
C TYR A 94 6.01 -2.95 -2.13
N GLY A 95 5.02 -3.08 -1.27
CA GLY A 95 3.64 -3.34 -1.66
C GLY A 95 3.05 -2.19 -2.50
N ILE A 96 3.28 -0.96 -2.07
CA ILE A 96 2.86 0.22 -2.85
C ILE A 96 3.64 0.32 -4.16
N ALA A 97 4.93 -0.05 -4.20
CA ALA A 97 5.71 -0.08 -5.43
C ALA A 97 5.12 -1.05 -6.47
N VAL A 98 4.67 -2.21 -6.04
CA VAL A 98 3.96 -3.18 -6.91
C VAL A 98 2.65 -2.58 -7.44
N LEU A 99 1.87 -1.98 -6.56
CA LEU A 99 0.60 -1.35 -6.93
C LEU A 99 0.81 -0.16 -7.88
N ALA A 100 1.82 0.67 -7.63
CA ALA A 100 2.21 1.78 -8.49
C ALA A 100 2.63 1.31 -9.88
N HIS A 101 3.38 0.20 -9.98
CA HIS A 101 3.71 -0.42 -11.25
C HIS A 101 2.46 -0.82 -12.04
N CYS A 102 1.48 -1.42 -11.37
CA CYS A 102 0.21 -1.79 -11.99
C CYS A 102 -0.56 -0.56 -12.49
N TYR A 103 -0.63 0.51 -11.69
CA TYR A 103 -1.26 1.77 -12.09
C TYR A 103 -0.55 2.46 -13.26
N LYS A 104 0.77 2.43 -13.27
CA LYS A 104 1.57 2.96 -14.39
C LYS A 104 1.29 2.22 -15.69
N LYS A 105 1.04 0.91 -15.59
CA LYS A 105 0.76 0.06 -16.75
C LYS A 105 -0.67 0.21 -17.28
N TYR A 106 -1.66 0.34 -16.41
CA TYR A 106 -3.08 0.23 -16.78
C TYR A 106 -3.89 1.52 -16.56
N ALA A 107 -3.43 2.44 -15.73
CA ALA A 107 -4.01 3.75 -15.45
C ALA A 107 -5.41 3.79 -14.83
N PHE A 108 -6.09 2.68 -14.57
CA PHE A 108 -7.40 2.63 -13.93
C PHE A 108 -7.58 1.42 -12.99
N ASP A 109 -8.48 1.57 -12.01
CA ASP A 109 -8.58 0.71 -10.85
C ASP A 109 -8.80 -0.76 -11.16
N LEU A 110 -9.74 -1.10 -12.02
CA LEU A 110 -10.09 -2.49 -12.31
C LEU A 110 -8.89 -3.33 -12.77
N MET A 111 -8.14 -2.84 -13.75
CA MET A 111 -7.00 -3.57 -14.30
C MET A 111 -5.78 -3.50 -13.38
N SER A 112 -5.59 -2.38 -12.70
CA SER A 112 -4.49 -2.22 -11.74
C SER A 112 -4.66 -3.16 -10.55
N LEU A 113 -5.87 -3.32 -10.03
CA LEU A 113 -6.18 -4.26 -8.95
C LEU A 113 -6.08 -5.72 -9.42
N GLY A 114 -6.52 -6.02 -10.63
CA GLY A 114 -6.31 -7.34 -11.24
C GLY A 114 -4.84 -7.69 -11.37
N CYS A 115 -4.02 -6.74 -11.85
CA CYS A 115 -2.57 -6.86 -11.93
C CYS A 115 -1.94 -7.12 -10.56
N TYR A 116 -2.34 -6.37 -9.54
CA TYR A 116 -1.83 -6.55 -8.18
C TYR A 116 -2.15 -7.96 -7.62
N ASN A 117 -3.37 -8.41 -7.82
CA ASN A 117 -3.82 -9.73 -7.38
C ASN A 117 -3.25 -10.91 -8.23
N GLY A 118 -2.53 -10.62 -9.31
CA GLY A 118 -1.95 -11.64 -10.18
C GLY A 118 -2.94 -12.29 -11.16
N ALA A 119 -4.14 -11.76 -11.27
CA ALA A 119 -5.18 -12.29 -12.17
C ALA A 119 -5.96 -11.16 -12.83
N ILE A 120 -5.72 -10.91 -14.10
CA ILE A 120 -6.47 -9.92 -14.87
C ILE A 120 -7.82 -10.51 -15.27
N THR A 121 -8.76 -10.55 -14.33
CA THR A 121 -10.15 -10.91 -14.59
C THR A 121 -11.04 -9.77 -14.12
N PHE A 122 -11.83 -9.19 -15.02
CA PHE A 122 -12.66 -8.01 -14.75
C PHE A 122 -13.76 -8.21 -13.70
N ASN A 123 -14.08 -9.44 -13.34
CA ASN A 123 -15.16 -9.81 -12.42
C ASN A 123 -14.66 -10.54 -11.16
N SER A 124 -13.41 -10.32 -10.74
CA SER A 124 -12.93 -10.99 -9.56
C SER A 124 -13.61 -10.47 -8.30
N THR A 125 -13.94 -11.38 -7.39
CA THR A 125 -14.43 -11.03 -6.05
C THR A 125 -13.47 -10.08 -5.34
N TYR A 126 -12.17 -10.30 -5.51
CA TYR A 126 -11.12 -9.46 -4.97
C TYR A 126 -11.30 -7.98 -5.37
N ILE A 127 -11.41 -7.70 -6.67
CA ILE A 127 -11.57 -6.33 -7.19
C ILE A 127 -12.81 -5.67 -6.59
N ARG A 128 -13.93 -6.37 -6.58
CA ARG A 128 -15.19 -5.85 -6.03
C ARG A 128 -15.08 -5.52 -4.55
N GLU A 129 -14.45 -6.38 -3.77
CA GLU A 129 -14.25 -6.18 -2.33
C GLU A 129 -13.32 -5.00 -2.04
N VAL A 130 -12.22 -4.87 -2.78
CA VAL A 130 -11.31 -3.72 -2.65
C VAL A 130 -12.03 -2.42 -2.99
N LEU A 131 -12.73 -2.37 -4.10
CA LEU A 131 -13.48 -1.17 -4.50
C LEU A 131 -14.58 -0.80 -3.49
N ASN A 132 -15.26 -1.78 -2.90
CA ASN A 132 -16.23 -1.51 -1.83
C ASN A 132 -15.56 -0.92 -0.58
N LYS A 133 -14.43 -1.48 -0.16
CA LYS A 133 -13.67 -0.95 0.99
C LYS A 133 -13.14 0.46 0.72
N SER A 134 -12.72 0.75 -0.51
CA SER A 134 -12.15 2.05 -0.88
C SER A 134 -13.12 3.23 -0.70
N LYS A 135 -14.42 2.99 -0.79
CA LYS A 135 -15.44 4.05 -0.65
C LYS A 135 -15.38 4.76 0.69
N LYS A 136 -15.21 4.03 1.80
CA LYS A 136 -15.09 4.64 3.14
C LYS A 136 -13.81 5.48 3.26
N TYR A 137 -12.69 4.99 2.73
CA TYR A 137 -11.42 5.72 2.76
C TYR A 137 -11.44 6.96 1.89
N GLN A 138 -12.14 6.90 0.76
CA GLN A 138 -12.33 8.08 -0.08
C GLN A 138 -13.08 9.20 0.66
N LEU A 139 -14.06 8.85 1.50
CA LEU A 139 -14.77 9.81 2.36
C LEU A 139 -13.87 10.33 3.49
N MET A 140 -13.08 9.47 4.13
CA MET A 140 -12.19 9.85 5.23
C MET A 140 -11.05 10.78 4.79
N LEU A 141 -10.63 10.70 3.53
CA LEU A 141 -9.53 11.49 2.97
C LEU A 141 -9.96 12.86 2.38
N LYS A 142 -11.23 13.15 2.40
CA LYS A 142 -11.75 14.48 2.01
C LYS A 142 -11.57 15.50 3.12
#